data_4b75381e3663d97aea0b2acdefb56252
#
_entry.id   4b75381e3663d97aea0b2acdefb56252
#
_cell.length_a   1.000
_cell.length_b   1.000
_cell.length_c   1.000
_cell.angle_alpha   90.00
_cell.angle_beta   90.00
_cell.angle_gamma   90.00
#
_symmetry.space_group_name_H-M   'P 1'
#
loop_
_entity.id
_entity.type
_entity.pdbx_description
1 polymer ?
#
loop_
_entity_poly.entity_id
_entity_poly.type
_entity_poly.pdbx_seq_one_letter_code
_entity_poly.pdbx_strand_id
1 'polypeptide(L)'
;MPKQRNSSFELIRILCIFFVVFWHSIGPYTNDLSTGNLVGSSFVNTLTNNTNLLFMMVSGYFGIRFNLEKLIKLDIAIIFYDLLHLFLFGEFGIKSLIIACMPITFKSHWFISYYFVITILSGFLNKIPEQLDRKSFRNLILLLLFLFYVIPTVFFYEIIEDAG
;
A
#
# COMPACT_ATOMS: atom_id res chain seq x y z
N MET A 1 -1.28 21.49 24.80
CA MET A 1 -1.31 20.17 25.43
C MET A 1 -0.69 19.16 24.45
N PRO A 2 0.25 18.31 24.84
CA PRO A 2 0.77 17.27 23.97
C PRO A 2 -0.38 16.34 23.59
N LYS A 3 -0.56 16.09 22.30
CA LYS A 3 -1.59 15.19 21.77
C LYS A 3 -1.30 13.80 22.33
N GLN A 4 -2.19 13.28 23.16
CA GLN A 4 -2.00 11.98 23.80
C GLN A 4 -1.91 10.91 22.70
N ARG A 5 -0.77 10.22 22.61
CA ARG A 5 -0.53 9.15 21.64
C ARG A 5 -1.42 7.97 22.01
N ASN A 6 -2.22 7.51 21.06
CA ASN A 6 -3.05 6.32 21.27
C ASN A 6 -2.22 5.07 20.92
N SER A 7 -1.82 4.33 21.96
CA SER A 7 -0.98 3.14 21.84
C SER A 7 -1.57 2.05 20.94
N SER A 8 -2.89 1.96 20.83
CA SER A 8 -3.55 0.97 19.98
C SER A 8 -3.25 1.20 18.49
N PHE A 9 -3.24 2.44 18.03
CA PHE A 9 -2.89 2.75 16.63
C PHE A 9 -1.41 2.56 16.34
N GLU A 10 -0.54 2.82 17.31
CA GLU A 10 0.89 2.52 17.16
C GLU A 10 1.12 1.01 17.05
N LEU A 11 0.43 0.21 17.87
CA LEU A 11 0.48 -1.25 17.79
C LEU A 11 0.00 -1.75 16.41
N ILE A 12 -1.13 -1.23 15.90
CA ILE A 12 -1.63 -1.59 14.57
C ILE A 12 -0.57 -1.28 13.49
N ARG A 13 0.08 -0.12 13.53
CA ARG A 13 1.14 0.23 12.57
C ARG A 13 2.33 -0.72 12.64
N ILE A 14 2.77 -1.07 13.84
CA ILE A 14 3.87 -2.03 14.04
C ILE A 14 3.50 -3.39 13.46
N LEU A 15 2.30 -3.89 13.75
CA LEU A 15 1.80 -5.14 13.18
C LEU A 15 1.71 -5.09 11.64
N CYS A 16 1.25 -3.96 11.10
CA CYS A 16 1.22 -3.76 9.65
C CYS A 16 2.63 -3.86 9.04
N ILE A 17 3.61 -3.18 9.61
CA ILE A 17 4.99 -3.25 9.12
C ILE A 17 5.54 -4.68 9.24
N PHE A 18 5.29 -5.34 10.37
CA PHE A 18 5.70 -6.74 10.58
C PHE A 18 5.12 -7.66 9.50
N PHE A 19 3.82 -7.58 9.20
CA PHE A 19 3.19 -8.41 8.18
C PHE A 19 3.68 -8.10 6.76
N VAL A 20 3.98 -6.85 6.44
CA VAL A 20 4.59 -6.49 5.15
C VAL A 20 5.97 -7.12 5.00
N VAL A 21 6.82 -7.00 6.03
CA VAL A 21 8.17 -7.63 6.02
C VAL A 21 8.05 -9.15 5.94
N PHE A 22 7.15 -9.75 6.71
CA PHE A 22 6.90 -11.18 6.71
C PHE A 22 6.46 -11.68 5.33
N TRP A 23 5.54 -10.98 4.65
CA TRP A 23 5.13 -11.31 3.28
C TRP A 23 6.29 -11.26 2.29
N HIS A 24 7.09 -10.20 2.31
CA HIS A 24 8.25 -10.07 1.43
C HIS A 24 9.33 -11.14 1.69
N SER A 25 9.39 -11.66 2.91
CA SER A 25 10.33 -12.73 3.26
C SER A 25 9.85 -14.12 2.82
N ILE A 26 8.53 -14.37 2.81
CA ILE A 26 7.96 -15.70 2.53
C ILE A 26 7.37 -15.78 1.11
N GLY A 27 6.84 -14.67 0.58
CA GLY A 27 6.13 -14.62 -0.70
C GLY A 27 6.85 -15.32 -1.87
N PRO A 28 8.17 -15.14 -2.06
CA PRO A 28 8.91 -15.82 -3.12
C PRO A 28 8.89 -17.35 -3.02
N TYR A 29 8.70 -17.90 -1.82
CA TYR A 29 8.71 -19.35 -1.56
C TYR A 29 7.30 -19.98 -1.62
N THR A 30 6.25 -19.19 -1.77
CA THR A 30 4.87 -19.72 -1.76
C THR A 30 4.43 -20.30 -3.10
N ASN A 31 5.15 -20.04 -4.18
CA ASN A 31 4.81 -20.51 -5.52
C ASN A 31 5.15 -21.99 -5.76
N ASP A 32 6.04 -22.58 -4.93
CA ASP A 32 6.50 -23.97 -5.08
C ASP A 32 5.88 -24.95 -4.08
N LEU A 33 4.77 -24.56 -3.44
CA LEU A 33 4.20 -25.34 -2.34
C LEU A 33 3.28 -26.46 -2.82
N SER A 34 3.47 -27.65 -2.26
CA SER A 34 2.54 -28.77 -2.40
C SER A 34 1.14 -28.41 -1.88
N THR A 35 0.11 -29.13 -2.37
CA THR A 35 -1.31 -28.84 -2.09
C THR A 35 -1.65 -28.67 -0.60
N GLY A 36 -0.95 -29.36 0.31
CA GLY A 36 -1.12 -29.22 1.77
C GLY A 36 -0.65 -27.87 2.33
N ASN A 37 0.28 -27.22 1.65
CA ASN A 37 0.80 -25.91 2.05
C ASN A 37 0.01 -24.74 1.42
N LEU A 38 -0.84 -25.00 0.42
CA LEU A 38 -1.67 -23.98 -0.25
C LEU A 38 -2.65 -23.30 0.73
N VAL A 39 -3.24 -24.06 1.66
CA VAL A 39 -4.15 -23.48 2.66
C VAL A 39 -3.40 -22.55 3.61
N GLY A 40 -2.24 -22.96 4.08
CA GLY A 40 -1.38 -22.13 4.92
C GLY A 40 -0.90 -20.87 4.20
N SER A 41 -0.46 -20.99 2.94
CA SER A 41 -0.01 -19.86 2.14
C SER A 41 -1.16 -18.90 1.82
N SER A 42 -2.36 -19.41 1.51
CA SER A 42 -3.56 -18.59 1.27
C SER A 42 -3.98 -17.83 2.54
N PHE A 43 -3.90 -18.45 3.70
CA PHE A 43 -4.17 -17.78 4.99
C PHE A 43 -3.19 -16.65 5.25
N VAL A 44 -1.88 -16.92 5.09
CA VAL A 44 -0.83 -15.91 5.23
C VAL A 44 -1.02 -14.78 4.23
N ASN A 45 -1.29 -15.11 2.96
CA ASN A 45 -1.55 -14.14 1.89
C ASN A 45 -2.74 -13.23 2.25
N THR A 46 -3.83 -13.80 2.74
CA THR A 46 -5.01 -13.03 3.15
C THR A 46 -4.71 -12.08 4.30
N LEU A 47 -3.95 -12.51 5.30
CA LEU A 47 -3.54 -11.67 6.42
C LEU A 47 -2.64 -10.52 5.97
N THR A 48 -1.70 -10.78 5.08
CA THR A 48 -0.68 -9.81 4.68
C THR A 48 -1.15 -8.84 3.61
N ASN A 49 -1.96 -9.27 2.64
CA ASN A 49 -2.48 -8.40 1.59
C ASN A 49 -3.36 -7.26 2.12
N ASN A 50 -4.14 -7.51 3.18
CA ASN A 50 -4.98 -6.48 3.78
C ASN A 50 -4.22 -5.46 4.63
N THR A 51 -2.95 -5.73 4.93
CA THR A 51 -2.12 -4.89 5.80
C THR A 51 -1.87 -3.50 5.21
N ASN A 52 -1.63 -3.42 3.90
CA ASN A 52 -1.42 -2.15 3.20
C ASN A 52 -2.69 -1.28 3.26
N LEU A 53 -3.86 -1.90 3.08
CA LEU A 53 -5.15 -1.21 3.21
C LEU A 53 -5.36 -0.69 4.63
N LEU A 54 -5.09 -1.52 5.64
CA LEU A 54 -5.21 -1.14 7.04
C LEU A 54 -4.26 0.01 7.40
N PHE A 55 -3.02 -0.02 6.90
CA PHE A 55 -2.06 1.07 7.09
C PHE A 55 -2.56 2.38 6.48
N MET A 56 -3.14 2.33 5.27
CA MET A 56 -3.73 3.50 4.61
C MET A 56 -4.97 4.02 5.36
N MET A 57 -5.83 3.13 5.86
CA MET A 57 -7.00 3.52 6.67
C MET A 57 -6.58 4.22 7.97
N VAL A 58 -5.58 3.69 8.68
CA VAL A 58 -5.02 4.35 9.88
C VAL A 58 -4.43 5.70 9.54
N SER A 59 -3.71 5.81 8.43
CA SER A 59 -3.14 7.08 7.97
C SER A 59 -4.23 8.08 7.60
N GLY A 60 -5.29 7.64 6.92
CA GLY A 60 -6.47 8.45 6.57
C GLY A 60 -7.23 8.92 7.81
N TYR A 61 -7.41 8.06 8.82
CA TYR A 61 -8.06 8.41 10.08
C TYR A 61 -7.37 9.59 10.81
N PHE A 62 -6.03 9.61 10.80
CA PHE A 62 -5.28 10.73 11.37
C PHE A 62 -5.20 11.97 10.47
N GLY A 63 -5.70 11.86 9.24
CA GLY A 63 -5.66 12.90 8.22
C GLY A 63 -4.28 13.01 7.58
N ILE A 64 -4.17 12.52 6.36
CA ILE A 64 -2.97 12.71 5.54
C ILE A 64 -2.90 14.19 5.18
N ARG A 65 -1.75 14.83 5.46
CA ARG A 65 -1.52 16.24 5.12
C ARG A 65 -0.31 16.33 4.20
N PHE A 66 -0.46 17.11 3.14
CA PHE A 66 0.66 17.41 2.25
C PHE A 66 1.82 18.04 3.03
N ASN A 67 2.98 17.44 2.91
CA ASN A 67 4.23 17.96 3.44
C ASN A 67 5.38 17.56 2.51
N LEU A 68 5.85 18.53 1.75
CA LEU A 68 6.88 18.31 0.73
C LEU A 68 8.19 17.80 1.34
N GLU A 69 8.60 18.32 2.49
CA GLU A 69 9.83 17.90 3.17
C GLU A 69 9.79 16.41 3.54
N LYS A 70 8.64 15.93 4.05
CA LYS A 70 8.46 14.51 4.39
C LYS A 70 8.45 13.62 3.15
N LEU A 71 7.82 14.09 2.06
CA LEU A 71 7.82 13.35 0.79
C LEU A 71 9.24 13.24 0.21
N ILE A 72 10.00 14.33 0.19
CA ILE A 72 11.39 14.32 -0.28
C ILE A 72 12.25 13.39 0.60
N LYS A 73 12.13 13.46 1.92
CA LYS A 73 12.86 12.57 2.83
C LYS A 73 12.53 11.09 2.59
N LEU A 74 11.26 10.79 2.33
CA LEU A 74 10.82 9.43 2.01
C LEU A 74 11.41 8.97 0.67
N ASP A 75 11.35 9.81 -0.36
CA ASP A 75 11.90 9.50 -1.69
C ASP A 75 13.41 9.25 -1.64
N ILE A 76 14.16 10.13 -0.98
CA ILE A 76 15.61 9.96 -0.77
C ILE A 76 15.92 8.65 -0.03
N ALA A 77 15.14 8.31 0.98
CA ALA A 77 15.33 7.05 1.71
C ALA A 77 15.12 5.83 0.80
N ILE A 78 14.11 5.86 -0.07
CA ILE A 78 13.84 4.77 -1.01
C ILE A 78 14.97 4.66 -2.03
N ILE A 79 15.36 5.77 -2.65
CA ILE A 79 16.49 5.83 -3.60
C ILE A 79 17.75 5.25 -2.96
N PHE A 80 18.02 5.62 -1.71
CA PHE A 80 19.18 5.09 -0.98
C PHE A 80 19.14 3.57 -0.85
N TYR A 81 17.98 3.00 -0.45
CA TYR A 81 17.85 1.55 -0.31
C TYR A 81 17.85 0.82 -1.65
N ASP A 82 17.25 1.39 -2.70
CA ASP A 82 17.27 0.81 -4.05
C ASP A 82 18.70 0.80 -4.63
N LEU A 83 19.46 1.89 -4.43
CA LEU A 83 20.87 1.93 -4.82
C LEU A 83 21.73 0.97 -4.01
N LEU A 84 21.48 0.87 -2.70
CA LEU A 84 22.18 -0.09 -1.83
C LEU A 84 21.89 -1.53 -2.27
N HIS A 85 20.64 -1.84 -2.56
CA HIS A 85 20.25 -3.16 -3.09
C HIS A 85 20.92 -3.45 -4.43
N LEU A 86 20.92 -2.48 -5.35
CA LEU A 86 21.59 -2.58 -6.65
C LEU A 86 23.10 -2.85 -6.48
N PHE A 87 23.72 -2.17 -5.53
CA PHE A 87 25.16 -2.32 -5.24
C PHE A 87 25.50 -3.68 -4.66
N LEU A 88 24.66 -4.22 -3.76
CA LEU A 88 24.96 -5.47 -3.05
C LEU A 88 24.56 -6.73 -3.83
N PHE A 89 23.46 -6.67 -4.60
CA PHE A 89 22.80 -7.85 -5.16
C PHE A 89 22.42 -7.72 -6.62
N GLY A 90 22.52 -6.53 -7.22
CA GLY A 90 22.02 -6.26 -8.55
C GLY A 90 23.06 -6.37 -9.65
N GLU A 91 22.58 -6.54 -10.87
CA GLU A 91 23.39 -6.39 -12.07
C GLU A 91 23.48 -4.89 -12.44
N PHE A 92 24.70 -4.36 -12.44
CA PHE A 92 24.95 -2.97 -12.79
C PHE A 92 24.67 -2.71 -14.26
N GLY A 93 23.72 -1.82 -14.54
CA GLY A 93 23.41 -1.33 -15.86
C GLY A 93 22.80 0.07 -15.81
N ILE A 94 22.91 0.83 -16.89
CA ILE A 94 22.34 2.17 -16.99
C ILE A 94 20.82 2.14 -16.69
N LYS A 95 20.11 1.15 -17.21
CA LYS A 95 18.67 0.95 -16.98
C LYS A 95 18.37 0.72 -15.49
N SER A 96 19.10 -0.18 -14.84
CA SER A 96 18.95 -0.51 -13.42
C SER A 96 19.20 0.72 -12.54
N LEU A 97 20.22 1.52 -12.89
CA LEU A 97 20.54 2.76 -12.17
C LEU A 97 19.42 3.81 -12.30
N ILE A 98 18.87 4.00 -13.51
CA ILE A 98 17.75 4.93 -13.74
C ILE A 98 16.51 4.49 -12.94
N ILE A 99 16.18 3.20 -12.94
CA ILE A 99 15.05 2.66 -12.16
C ILE A 99 15.27 2.90 -10.67
N ALA A 100 16.44 2.63 -10.13
CA ALA A 100 16.78 2.85 -8.72
C ALA A 100 16.73 4.32 -8.31
N CYS A 101 17.07 5.25 -9.22
CA CYS A 101 16.99 6.70 -8.96
C CYS A 101 15.57 7.28 -9.12
N MET A 102 14.62 6.54 -9.71
CA MET A 102 13.25 7.03 -9.95
C MET A 102 12.20 6.01 -9.49
N PRO A 103 12.22 5.57 -8.23
CA PRO A 103 11.41 4.46 -7.74
C PRO A 103 9.90 4.72 -7.84
N ILE A 104 9.47 5.97 -7.64
CA ILE A 104 8.06 6.38 -7.71
C ILE A 104 7.56 6.34 -9.16
N THR A 105 8.35 6.83 -10.11
CA THR A 105 7.99 6.90 -11.53
C THR A 105 7.84 5.50 -12.13
N PHE A 106 8.78 4.61 -11.82
CA PHE A 106 8.76 3.22 -12.32
C PHE A 106 7.94 2.27 -11.46
N LYS A 107 7.27 2.78 -10.40
CA LYS A 107 6.41 2.01 -9.49
C LYS A 107 7.11 0.79 -8.87
N SER A 108 8.42 0.85 -8.66
CA SER A 108 9.20 -0.22 -8.02
C SER A 108 8.59 -0.59 -6.65
N HIS A 109 8.06 0.41 -5.96
CA HIS A 109 7.35 0.28 -4.68
C HIS A 109 5.92 0.81 -4.82
N TRP A 110 5.02 0.01 -5.42
CA TRP A 110 3.66 0.42 -5.76
C TRP A 110 2.89 1.10 -4.62
N PHE A 111 2.98 0.58 -3.39
CA PHE A 111 2.31 1.14 -2.22
C PHE A 111 2.78 2.56 -1.90
N ILE A 112 4.08 2.80 -1.97
CA ILE A 112 4.67 4.11 -1.71
C ILE A 112 4.28 5.10 -2.82
N SER A 113 4.26 4.68 -4.07
CA SER A 113 3.80 5.50 -5.20
C SER A 113 2.35 5.96 -4.99
N TYR A 114 1.45 5.07 -4.56
CA TYR A 114 0.07 5.45 -4.20
C TYR A 114 0.03 6.40 -3.00
N TYR A 115 0.85 6.17 -1.98
CA TYR A 115 0.93 7.06 -0.83
C TYR A 115 1.36 8.48 -1.23
N PHE A 116 2.32 8.63 -2.15
CA PHE A 116 2.71 9.92 -2.72
C PHE A 116 1.53 10.62 -3.40
N VAL A 117 0.82 9.92 -4.30
CA VAL A 117 -0.34 10.49 -5.01
C VAL A 117 -1.41 10.95 -4.02
N ILE A 118 -1.78 10.10 -3.06
CA ILE A 118 -2.79 10.46 -2.04
C ILE A 118 -2.33 11.64 -1.19
N THR A 119 -1.04 11.70 -0.83
CA THR A 119 -0.50 12.81 -0.05
C THR A 119 -0.55 14.13 -0.83
N ILE A 120 -0.22 14.12 -2.12
CA ILE A 120 -0.32 15.29 -2.99
C ILE A 120 -1.79 15.73 -3.12
N LEU A 121 -2.70 14.78 -3.31
CA LEU A 121 -4.13 15.05 -3.43
C LEU A 121 -4.82 15.35 -2.10
N SER A 122 -4.15 15.18 -0.96
CA SER A 122 -4.75 15.31 0.37
C SER A 122 -5.41 16.67 0.63
N GLY A 123 -4.88 17.74 0.02
CA GLY A 123 -5.47 19.08 0.11
C GLY A 123 -6.88 19.17 -0.49
N PHE A 124 -7.19 18.35 -1.49
CA PHE A 124 -8.52 18.23 -2.10
C PHE A 124 -9.35 17.17 -1.38
N LEU A 125 -8.78 16.00 -1.13
CA LEU A 125 -9.48 14.88 -0.51
C LEU A 125 -10.01 15.20 0.89
N ASN A 126 -9.25 15.94 1.69
CA ASN A 126 -9.65 16.34 3.03
C ASN A 126 -10.84 17.32 3.04
N LYS A 127 -11.11 18.03 1.94
CA LYS A 127 -12.25 18.95 1.82
C LYS A 127 -13.57 18.22 1.52
N ILE A 128 -13.51 17.01 0.96
CA ILE A 128 -14.71 16.26 0.58
C ILE A 128 -15.64 16.01 1.78
N PRO A 129 -15.16 15.51 2.94
CA PRO A 129 -16.00 15.30 4.11
C PRO A 129 -16.56 16.61 4.70
N GLU A 130 -15.87 17.75 4.50
CA GLU A 130 -16.28 19.05 5.00
C GLU A 130 -17.38 19.68 4.14
N GLN A 131 -17.40 19.36 2.83
CA GLN A 131 -18.35 19.94 1.86
C GLN A 131 -19.61 19.10 1.66
N LEU A 132 -19.57 17.82 2.01
CA LEU A 132 -20.70 16.92 1.85
C LEU A 132 -21.46 16.77 3.17
N ASP A 133 -22.80 16.75 3.08
CA ASP A 133 -23.61 16.30 4.20
C ASP A 133 -23.37 14.81 4.50
N ARG A 134 -23.70 14.37 5.71
CA ARG A 134 -23.45 12.99 6.18
C ARG A 134 -24.05 11.92 5.28
N LYS A 135 -25.21 12.20 4.67
CA LYS A 135 -25.91 11.25 3.78
C LYS A 135 -25.16 11.13 2.45
N SER A 136 -24.81 12.24 1.84
CA SER A 136 -24.06 12.29 0.57
C SER A 136 -22.66 11.70 0.70
N PHE A 137 -21.96 11.98 1.81
CA PHE A 137 -20.67 11.38 2.09
C PHE A 137 -20.73 9.86 2.25
N ARG A 138 -21.74 9.36 2.99
CA ARG A 138 -21.97 7.91 3.11
C ARG A 138 -22.28 7.27 1.75
N ASN A 139 -23.13 7.91 0.94
CA ASN A 139 -23.47 7.40 -0.38
C ASN A 139 -22.26 7.37 -1.31
N LEU A 140 -21.40 8.38 -1.25
CA LEU A 140 -20.12 8.39 -1.97
C LEU A 140 -19.24 7.20 -1.57
N ILE A 141 -19.07 6.93 -0.27
CA ILE A 141 -18.29 5.78 0.20
C ILE A 141 -18.90 4.47 -0.30
N LEU A 142 -20.22 4.30 -0.20
CA LEU A 142 -20.90 3.09 -0.67
C LEU A 142 -20.75 2.91 -2.19
N LEU A 143 -20.84 4.00 -2.96
CA LEU A 143 -20.61 3.97 -4.40
C LEU A 143 -19.18 3.55 -4.75
N LEU A 144 -18.18 4.11 -4.07
CA LEU A 144 -16.78 3.75 -4.28
C LEU A 144 -16.52 2.28 -3.91
N LEU A 145 -17.06 1.79 -2.79
CA LEU A 145 -16.97 0.38 -2.42
C LEU A 145 -17.64 -0.52 -3.45
N PHE A 146 -18.80 -0.14 -3.96
CA PHE A 146 -19.48 -0.88 -5.00
C PHE A 146 -18.66 -0.94 -6.29
N LEU A 147 -18.16 0.20 -6.78
CA LEU A 147 -17.41 0.28 -8.03
C LEU A 147 -16.04 -0.42 -7.97
N PHE A 148 -15.31 -0.25 -6.87
CA PHE A 148 -13.92 -0.72 -6.78
C PHE A 148 -13.75 -2.06 -6.04
N TYR A 149 -14.78 -2.54 -5.36
CA TYR A 149 -14.73 -3.79 -4.65
C TYR A 149 -15.76 -4.81 -5.16
N VAL A 150 -17.06 -4.44 -5.18
CA VAL A 150 -18.12 -5.38 -5.55
C VAL A 150 -18.08 -5.73 -7.04
N ILE A 151 -17.99 -4.72 -7.91
CA ILE A 151 -17.95 -4.96 -9.37
C ILE A 151 -16.74 -5.82 -9.76
N PRO A 152 -15.49 -5.51 -9.38
CA PRO A 152 -14.36 -6.37 -9.73
C PRO A 152 -14.49 -7.79 -9.17
N THR A 153 -14.96 -7.94 -7.94
CA THR A 153 -15.09 -9.26 -7.32
C THR A 153 -16.14 -10.13 -8.01
N VAL A 154 -17.26 -9.54 -8.43
CA VAL A 154 -18.38 -10.31 -9.03
C VAL A 154 -18.16 -10.55 -10.52
N PHE A 155 -17.71 -9.54 -11.28
CA PHE A 155 -17.65 -9.61 -12.74
C PHE A 155 -16.29 -10.05 -13.29
N PHE A 156 -15.19 -9.83 -12.57
CA PHE A 156 -13.87 -10.21 -13.05
C PHE A 156 -13.37 -11.55 -12.51
N TYR A 157 -14.00 -12.09 -11.48
CA TYR A 157 -13.66 -13.41 -10.95
C TYR A 157 -13.95 -14.51 -11.99
N GLU A 158 -15.10 -14.48 -12.64
CA GLU A 158 -15.48 -15.43 -13.70
C GLU A 158 -14.60 -15.33 -14.96
N ILE A 159 -14.20 -14.11 -15.34
CA ILE A 159 -13.38 -13.89 -16.54
C ILE A 159 -11.95 -14.42 -16.35
N ILE A 160 -11.42 -14.43 -15.13
CA ILE A 160 -10.07 -14.93 -14.83
C ILE A 160 -10.08 -16.47 -14.80
N GLU A 161 -11.15 -17.11 -14.36
CA GLU A 161 -11.28 -18.58 -14.33
C GLU A 161 -11.42 -19.16 -15.72
N ASP A 162 -12.09 -18.47 -16.65
CA ASP A 162 -12.28 -18.92 -18.04
C ASP A 162 -11.07 -18.62 -18.95
N ALA A 163 -10.12 -17.80 -18.50
CA ALA A 163 -8.92 -17.43 -19.29
C ALA A 163 -7.66 -18.26 -18.95
N GLY A 164 -7.73 -19.20 -18.03
CA GLY A 164 -6.64 -20.10 -17.59
C GLY A 164 -6.88 -21.54 -18.01
#